data_0eed96bd76e616c259b48fc034fc46cf
#
_entry.id   0eed96bd76e616c259b48fc034fc46cf
#
_cell.length_a   1.000
_cell.length_b   1.000
_cell.length_c   1.000
_cell.angle_alpha   90.00
_cell.angle_beta   90.00
_cell.angle_gamma   90.00
#
_symmetry.space_group_name_H-M   'P 1'
#
loop_
_entity.id
_entity.type
_entity.pdbx_description
1 polymer ?
#
loop_
_entity_poly.entity_id
_entity_poly.type
_entity_poly.pdbx_seq_one_letter_code
_entity_poly.pdbx_strand_id
1 'polypeptide(L)'
;MGVVKAEDKDKYFESSRTWEYDRMHAAIQSKKVAWGVAAGACVLSTASVTAVAMLAPLKTVEPYVIRVDRSSGETQVVTALKGPQPRTYDDAVNRYFISQYVRLREGWLNDAARENAYTVMLMSDAAEGARYLNGVTANNKNAPSNVYGDKGFVSISIRTISFLSPTVAQVRFTKIITFGQNTPVAQNWNAILTFKYTTAPEHEKDRNINPLGFQVVNYRSDPEA
;
A
#
# COMPACT_ATOMS: atom_id res chain seq x y z
N MET A 1 53.43 -70.21 -51.30
CA MET A 1 53.27 -68.76 -51.08
C MET A 1 52.29 -68.27 -52.15
N GLY A 2 51.00 -68.13 -51.79
CA GLY A 2 49.96 -67.78 -52.73
C GLY A 2 49.99 -66.32 -53.04
N VAL A 3 50.07 -65.93 -54.30
CA VAL A 3 50.00 -64.60 -54.80
C VAL A 3 48.52 -64.20 -54.77
N VAL A 4 48.13 -63.36 -53.83
CA VAL A 4 46.79 -62.77 -53.77
C VAL A 4 46.58 -61.90 -55.03
N LYS A 5 45.61 -62.29 -55.90
CA LYS A 5 45.27 -61.58 -57.15
C LYS A 5 44.98 -60.12 -56.88
N ALA A 6 45.44 -59.22 -57.71
CA ALA A 6 45.23 -57.76 -57.61
C ALA A 6 43.77 -57.39 -57.49
N GLU A 7 42.88 -58.13 -58.14
CA GLU A 7 41.40 -57.95 -58.11
C GLU A 7 40.77 -58.17 -56.70
N ASP A 8 41.40 -59.01 -55.88
CA ASP A 8 40.91 -59.24 -54.50
C ASP A 8 41.37 -58.13 -53.53
N LYS A 9 42.44 -57.48 -53.84
CA LYS A 9 42.89 -56.27 -53.09
C LYS A 9 42.01 -55.07 -53.38
N ASP A 10 41.65 -54.87 -54.62
CA ASP A 10 40.76 -53.73 -54.99
C ASP A 10 39.38 -53.88 -54.38
N LYS A 11 38.77 -55.05 -54.37
CA LYS A 11 37.53 -55.36 -53.68
C LYS A 11 37.59 -55.16 -52.16
N TYR A 12 38.72 -55.52 -51.55
CA TYR A 12 38.95 -55.32 -50.14
C TYR A 12 39.05 -53.81 -49.77
N PHE A 13 39.75 -53.05 -50.60
CA PHE A 13 39.86 -51.64 -50.41
C PHE A 13 38.53 -50.87 -50.65
N GLU A 14 37.72 -51.33 -51.60
CA GLU A 14 36.38 -50.80 -51.84
C GLU A 14 35.42 -51.11 -50.67
N SER A 15 35.42 -52.31 -50.15
CA SER A 15 34.65 -52.72 -49.00
C SER A 15 35.06 -51.97 -47.72
N SER A 16 36.36 -51.72 -47.55
CA SER A 16 36.86 -50.90 -46.41
C SER A 16 36.47 -49.46 -46.52
N ARG A 17 36.46 -48.89 -47.72
CA ARG A 17 35.99 -47.49 -47.95
C ARG A 17 34.52 -47.32 -47.69
N THR A 18 33.67 -48.25 -48.13
CA THR A 18 32.19 -48.18 -47.86
C THR A 18 31.90 -48.32 -46.37
N TRP A 19 32.64 -49.18 -45.65
CA TRP A 19 32.45 -49.36 -44.21
C TRP A 19 32.86 -48.14 -43.40
N GLU A 20 33.99 -47.48 -43.76
CA GLU A 20 34.36 -46.22 -43.11
C GLU A 20 33.34 -45.09 -43.41
N TYR A 21 32.86 -45.05 -44.65
CA TYR A 21 31.83 -44.05 -45.05
C TYR A 21 30.51 -44.23 -44.28
N ASP A 22 30.06 -45.46 -44.11
CA ASP A 22 28.85 -45.77 -43.35
C ASP A 22 29.00 -45.47 -41.86
N ARG A 23 30.17 -45.75 -41.27
CA ARG A 23 30.47 -45.36 -39.89
C ARG A 23 30.47 -43.83 -39.68
N MET A 24 31.10 -43.10 -40.61
CA MET A 24 31.11 -41.64 -40.55
C MET A 24 29.69 -41.05 -40.70
N HIS A 25 28.92 -41.58 -41.63
CA HIS A 25 27.50 -41.15 -41.81
C HIS A 25 26.65 -41.45 -40.58
N ALA A 26 26.78 -42.64 -39.99
CA ALA A 26 26.08 -43.01 -38.77
C ALA A 26 26.49 -42.10 -37.58
N ALA A 27 27.79 -41.78 -37.47
CA ALA A 27 28.29 -40.89 -36.43
C ALA A 27 27.79 -39.43 -36.62
N ILE A 28 27.71 -38.96 -37.85
CA ILE A 28 27.16 -37.60 -38.17
C ILE A 28 25.65 -37.54 -37.91
N GLN A 29 24.92 -38.60 -38.24
CA GLN A 29 23.48 -38.66 -37.99
C GLN A 29 23.17 -38.70 -36.49
N SER A 30 23.90 -39.54 -35.72
CA SER A 30 23.73 -39.60 -34.26
C SER A 30 24.07 -38.27 -33.59
N LYS A 31 25.13 -37.59 -34.11
CA LYS A 31 25.50 -36.25 -33.64
C LYS A 31 24.40 -35.21 -33.90
N LYS A 32 23.78 -35.23 -35.08
CA LYS A 32 22.62 -34.34 -35.39
C LYS A 32 21.41 -34.61 -34.50
N VAL A 33 21.10 -35.87 -34.26
CA VAL A 33 20.01 -36.26 -33.36
C VAL A 33 20.31 -35.84 -31.91
N ALA A 34 21.56 -36.07 -31.44
CA ALA A 34 21.97 -35.65 -30.10
C ALA A 34 21.87 -34.14 -29.92
N TRP A 35 22.31 -33.35 -30.91
CA TRP A 35 22.15 -31.89 -30.87
C TRP A 35 20.67 -31.43 -30.93
N GLY A 36 19.84 -32.15 -31.68
CA GLY A 36 18.39 -31.89 -31.71
C GLY A 36 17.73 -32.14 -30.34
N VAL A 37 18.09 -33.25 -29.69
CA VAL A 37 17.59 -33.55 -28.32
C VAL A 37 18.10 -32.52 -27.30
N ALA A 38 19.39 -32.16 -27.39
CA ALA A 38 19.99 -31.15 -26.50
C ALA A 38 19.28 -29.78 -26.66
N ALA A 39 19.01 -29.33 -27.90
CA ALA A 39 18.28 -28.09 -28.17
C ALA A 39 16.85 -28.15 -27.62
N GLY A 40 16.14 -29.26 -27.82
CA GLY A 40 14.82 -29.47 -27.27
C GLY A 40 14.77 -29.42 -25.72
N ALA A 41 15.76 -30.05 -25.08
CA ALA A 41 15.92 -30.03 -23.64
C ALA A 41 16.19 -28.61 -23.11
N CYS A 42 17.04 -27.83 -23.80
CA CYS A 42 17.30 -26.43 -23.44
C CYS A 42 16.06 -25.56 -23.54
N VAL A 43 15.23 -25.72 -24.58
CA VAL A 43 13.95 -24.97 -24.74
C VAL A 43 12.98 -25.33 -23.62
N LEU A 44 12.82 -26.61 -23.30
CA LEU A 44 11.95 -27.04 -22.20
C LEU A 44 12.42 -26.52 -20.84
N SER A 45 13.75 -26.55 -20.58
CA SER A 45 14.32 -26.02 -19.35
C SER A 45 14.07 -24.51 -19.21
N THR A 46 14.29 -23.76 -20.30
CA THR A 46 14.06 -22.30 -20.28
C THR A 46 12.57 -21.97 -20.08
N ALA A 47 11.68 -22.70 -20.73
CA ALA A 47 10.24 -22.54 -20.56
C ALA A 47 9.81 -22.85 -19.11
N SER A 48 10.36 -23.91 -18.50
CA SER A 48 10.08 -24.28 -17.11
C SER A 48 10.56 -23.22 -16.12
N VAL A 49 11.77 -22.70 -16.29
CA VAL A 49 12.31 -21.63 -15.44
C VAL A 49 11.46 -20.34 -15.57
N THR A 50 11.07 -20.00 -16.79
CA THR A 50 10.21 -18.82 -17.04
C THR A 50 8.83 -18.99 -16.39
N ALA A 51 8.24 -20.18 -16.49
CA ALA A 51 6.96 -20.48 -15.84
C ALA A 51 7.05 -20.36 -14.31
N VAL A 52 8.09 -20.89 -13.70
CA VAL A 52 8.33 -20.78 -12.24
C VAL A 52 8.57 -19.32 -11.84
N ALA A 53 9.34 -18.56 -12.62
CA ALA A 53 9.60 -17.14 -12.37
C ALA A 53 8.32 -16.30 -12.46
N MET A 54 7.41 -16.64 -13.38
CA MET A 54 6.09 -15.98 -13.48
C MET A 54 5.13 -16.34 -12.34
N LEU A 55 5.28 -17.53 -11.74
CA LEU A 55 4.47 -17.95 -10.59
C LEU A 55 5.05 -17.48 -9.25
N ALA A 56 6.32 -17.11 -9.18
CA ALA A 56 6.98 -16.63 -7.97
C ALA A 56 6.26 -15.44 -7.27
N PRO A 57 5.76 -14.42 -8.00
CA PRO A 57 5.02 -13.31 -7.37
C PRO A 57 3.65 -13.71 -6.80
N LEU A 58 3.11 -14.89 -7.11
CA LEU A 58 1.84 -15.37 -6.58
C LEU A 58 1.95 -15.96 -5.16
N LYS A 59 3.14 -16.21 -4.66
CA LYS A 59 3.36 -16.68 -3.28
C LYS A 59 3.53 -15.50 -2.31
N THR A 60 2.54 -14.60 -2.29
CA THR A 60 2.48 -13.59 -1.23
C THR A 60 1.71 -14.20 -0.07
N VAL A 61 2.38 -14.43 1.04
CA VAL A 61 1.74 -14.80 2.31
C VAL A 61 1.03 -13.55 2.82
N GLU A 62 -0.28 -13.48 2.64
CA GLU A 62 -1.09 -12.43 3.26
C GLU A 62 -1.38 -12.85 4.71
N PRO A 63 -0.93 -12.08 5.71
CA PRO A 63 -1.33 -12.33 7.08
C PRO A 63 -2.83 -12.00 7.22
N TYR A 64 -3.65 -13.01 7.44
CA TYR A 64 -5.06 -12.83 7.77
C TYR A 64 -5.18 -12.54 9.25
N VAL A 65 -5.74 -11.38 9.60
CA VAL A 65 -6.19 -11.11 10.96
C VAL A 65 -7.64 -11.55 11.06
N ILE A 66 -7.89 -12.64 11.78
CA ILE A 66 -9.25 -13.10 12.07
C ILE A 66 -9.76 -12.29 13.26
N ARG A 67 -10.69 -11.39 13.02
CA ARG A 67 -11.45 -10.72 14.08
C ARG A 67 -12.69 -11.56 14.38
N VAL A 68 -12.75 -12.14 15.56
CA VAL A 68 -13.95 -12.80 16.05
C VAL A 68 -14.79 -11.74 16.76
N ASP A 69 -15.92 -11.37 16.20
CA ASP A 69 -16.90 -10.54 16.89
C ASP A 69 -17.63 -11.38 17.94
N ARG A 70 -17.39 -11.08 19.22
CA ARG A 70 -17.95 -11.84 20.36
C ARG A 70 -19.47 -11.69 20.50
N SER A 71 -20.09 -10.77 19.79
CA SER A 71 -21.53 -10.50 19.90
C SER A 71 -22.39 -11.27 18.90
N SER A 72 -21.85 -11.61 17.73
CA SER A 72 -22.60 -12.28 16.67
C SER A 72 -22.06 -13.67 16.29
N GLY A 73 -20.85 -14.04 16.71
CA GLY A 73 -20.21 -15.30 16.37
C GLY A 73 -19.80 -15.41 14.88
N GLU A 74 -19.94 -14.33 14.11
CA GLU A 74 -19.60 -14.29 12.68
C GLU A 74 -18.11 -14.03 12.47
N THR A 75 -17.45 -14.90 11.73
CA THR A 75 -16.03 -14.80 11.40
C THR A 75 -15.86 -13.97 10.14
N GLN A 76 -15.47 -12.72 10.24
CA GLN A 76 -15.08 -11.90 9.09
C GLN A 76 -13.57 -12.01 8.83
N VAL A 77 -13.22 -12.46 7.64
CA VAL A 77 -11.83 -12.47 7.16
C VAL A 77 -11.48 -11.06 6.67
N VAL A 78 -10.70 -10.33 7.46
CA VAL A 78 -10.18 -9.02 7.05
C VAL A 78 -8.93 -9.25 6.20
N THR A 79 -9.07 -9.16 4.88
CA THR A 79 -7.95 -9.29 3.93
C THR A 79 -7.02 -8.08 4.04
N ALA A 80 -5.72 -8.33 4.16
CA ALA A 80 -4.71 -7.28 4.19
C ALA A 80 -4.70 -6.46 2.89
N LEU A 81 -4.59 -5.15 3.06
CA LEU A 81 -4.78 -4.14 2.01
C LEU A 81 -3.56 -4.02 1.09
N LYS A 82 -3.66 -4.46 -0.16
CA LYS A 82 -2.68 -4.20 -1.21
C LYS A 82 -3.28 -3.43 -2.39
N GLY A 83 -2.68 -2.28 -2.72
CA GLY A 83 -2.88 -1.53 -3.96
C GLY A 83 -3.85 -0.34 -3.87
N PRO A 84 -3.88 0.54 -4.89
CA PRO A 84 -4.66 1.77 -4.94
C PRO A 84 -6.13 1.51 -5.30
N GLN A 85 -6.78 0.57 -4.62
CA GLN A 85 -8.24 0.39 -4.73
C GLN A 85 -8.91 1.22 -3.63
N PRO A 86 -10.04 1.89 -3.88
CA PRO A 86 -10.84 2.50 -2.82
C PRO A 86 -11.40 1.36 -1.95
N ARG A 87 -10.65 0.99 -0.93
CA ARG A 87 -11.06 -0.04 0.01
C ARG A 87 -11.96 0.62 1.04
N THR A 88 -13.15 0.10 1.15
CA THR A 88 -14.04 0.43 2.25
C THR A 88 -13.39 -0.09 3.53
N TYR A 89 -12.67 0.78 4.23
CA TYR A 89 -12.29 0.51 5.59
C TYR A 89 -13.57 0.41 6.41
N ASP A 90 -13.57 -0.45 7.39
CA ASP A 90 -14.68 -0.56 8.32
C ASP A 90 -15.10 0.84 8.79
N ASP A 91 -16.37 1.15 8.68
CA ASP A 91 -16.96 2.44 9.08
C ASP A 91 -16.46 2.92 10.46
N ALA A 92 -16.26 1.98 11.39
CA ALA A 92 -15.76 2.28 12.72
C ALA A 92 -14.34 2.86 12.70
N VAL A 93 -13.45 2.33 11.86
CA VAL A 93 -12.07 2.80 11.71
C VAL A 93 -12.05 4.20 11.06
N ASN A 94 -12.85 4.40 10.01
CA ASN A 94 -12.99 5.71 9.38
C ASN A 94 -13.49 6.75 10.37
N ARG A 95 -14.55 6.45 11.16
CA ARG A 95 -15.09 7.32 12.19
C ARG A 95 -14.06 7.65 13.27
N TYR A 96 -13.24 6.69 13.66
CA TYR A 96 -12.17 6.93 14.63
C TYR A 96 -11.17 7.97 14.13
N PHE A 97 -10.56 7.75 12.92
CA PHE A 97 -9.58 8.68 12.38
C PHE A 97 -10.16 10.05 12.06
N ILE A 98 -11.36 10.11 11.51
CA ILE A 98 -12.08 11.37 11.24
C ILE A 98 -12.32 12.14 12.54
N SER A 99 -12.83 11.48 13.59
CA SER A 99 -13.10 12.12 14.88
C SER A 99 -11.81 12.63 15.54
N GLN A 100 -10.75 11.84 15.48
CA GLN A 100 -9.43 12.23 15.96
C GLN A 100 -8.90 13.46 15.23
N TYR A 101 -8.92 13.43 13.90
CA TYR A 101 -8.47 14.54 13.07
C TYR A 101 -9.22 15.84 13.38
N VAL A 102 -10.55 15.81 13.44
CA VAL A 102 -11.38 16.99 13.71
C VAL A 102 -11.11 17.54 15.11
N ARG A 103 -10.98 16.67 16.12
CA ARG A 103 -10.65 17.09 17.49
C ARG A 103 -9.30 17.79 17.60
N LEU A 104 -8.27 17.24 16.96
CA LEU A 104 -6.93 17.82 17.00
C LEU A 104 -6.83 19.10 16.19
N ARG A 105 -7.52 19.19 15.05
CA ARG A 105 -7.48 20.33 14.15
C ARG A 105 -8.25 21.54 14.69
N GLU A 106 -9.42 21.30 15.24
CA GLU A 106 -10.36 22.36 15.67
C GLU A 106 -10.26 22.69 17.18
N GLY A 107 -9.67 21.77 17.94
CA GLY A 107 -9.41 21.96 19.35
C GLY A 107 -8.19 22.87 19.59
N TRP A 108 -8.17 23.47 20.79
CA TRP A 108 -7.02 24.26 21.23
C TRP A 108 -6.68 23.98 22.69
N LEU A 109 -5.43 23.62 22.91
CA LEU A 109 -4.78 23.55 24.21
C LEU A 109 -3.33 24.00 24.00
N ASN A 110 -2.92 25.10 24.63
CA ASN A 110 -1.63 25.71 24.40
C ASN A 110 -0.47 24.71 24.59
N ASP A 111 -0.50 23.94 25.68
CA ASP A 111 0.57 22.99 26.02
C ASP A 111 0.70 21.82 25.04
N ALA A 112 -0.40 21.46 24.40
CA ALA A 112 -0.43 20.37 23.42
C ALA A 112 -0.43 20.86 21.96
N ALA A 113 -0.39 22.16 21.73
CA ALA A 113 -0.56 22.75 20.39
C ALA A 113 0.44 22.23 19.36
N ARG A 114 1.70 22.08 19.75
CA ARG A 114 2.77 21.57 18.87
C ARG A 114 2.56 20.09 18.50
N GLU A 115 2.22 19.24 19.48
CA GLU A 115 2.01 17.80 19.26
C GLU A 115 0.72 17.56 18.44
N ASN A 116 -0.32 18.34 18.72
CA ASN A 116 -1.56 18.30 17.94
C ASN A 116 -1.34 18.72 16.50
N ALA A 117 -0.57 19.80 16.27
CA ALA A 117 -0.23 20.26 14.93
C ALA A 117 0.59 19.21 14.16
N TYR A 118 1.57 18.57 14.82
CA TYR A 118 2.33 17.49 14.23
C TYR A 118 1.43 16.32 13.80
N THR A 119 0.52 15.91 14.66
CA THR A 119 -0.42 14.82 14.35
C THR A 119 -1.37 15.16 13.21
N VAL A 120 -1.91 16.40 13.18
CA VAL A 120 -2.74 16.88 12.07
C VAL A 120 -1.96 16.87 10.75
N MET A 121 -0.69 17.31 10.77
CA MET A 121 0.18 17.26 9.60
C MET A 121 0.41 15.84 9.10
N LEU A 122 0.68 14.92 10.01
CA LEU A 122 0.88 13.50 9.69
C LEU A 122 -0.38 12.85 9.07
N MET A 123 -1.55 13.32 9.45
CA MET A 123 -2.86 12.87 8.97
C MET A 123 -3.40 13.72 7.81
N SER A 124 -2.61 14.61 7.23
CA SER A 124 -2.96 15.45 6.08
C SER A 124 -2.08 15.11 4.88
N ASP A 125 -2.59 15.29 3.66
CA ASP A 125 -1.72 15.29 2.51
C ASP A 125 -0.90 16.61 2.46
N ALA A 126 0.08 16.69 1.56
CA ALA A 126 1.01 17.81 1.50
C ALA A 126 0.29 19.17 1.30
N ALA A 127 -0.75 19.21 0.47
CA ALA A 127 -1.48 20.44 0.16
C ALA A 127 -2.35 20.89 1.32
N GLU A 128 -3.08 19.97 1.95
CA GLU A 128 -3.93 20.26 3.11
C GLU A 128 -3.09 20.60 4.35
N GLY A 129 -1.98 19.89 4.54
CA GLY A 129 -1.04 20.18 5.61
C GLY A 129 -0.46 21.58 5.51
N ALA A 130 -0.06 22.02 4.31
CA ALA A 130 0.41 23.39 4.07
C ALA A 130 -0.68 24.44 4.37
N ARG A 131 -1.94 24.20 3.97
CA ARG A 131 -3.07 25.06 4.29
C ARG A 131 -3.30 25.17 5.80
N TYR A 132 -3.26 24.04 6.50
CA TYR A 132 -3.39 24.00 7.95
C TYR A 132 -2.28 24.80 8.65
N LEU A 133 -1.01 24.57 8.27
CA LEU A 133 0.13 25.31 8.86
C LEU A 133 0.00 26.81 8.66
N ASN A 134 -0.39 27.26 7.47
CA ASN A 134 -0.63 28.68 7.22
C ASN A 134 -1.76 29.24 8.12
N GLY A 135 -2.75 28.43 8.44
CA GLY A 135 -3.86 28.80 9.34
C GLY A 135 -3.42 28.96 10.79
N VAL A 136 -2.52 28.10 11.28
CA VAL A 136 -2.10 28.09 12.70
C VAL A 136 -0.82 28.86 12.98
N THR A 137 -0.15 29.38 11.95
CA THR A 137 1.07 30.17 12.11
C THR A 137 0.77 31.49 12.80
N ALA A 138 1.62 31.91 13.76
CA ALA A 138 1.46 33.11 14.57
C ALA A 138 1.29 34.41 13.77
N ASN A 139 1.78 34.47 12.53
CA ASN A 139 1.59 35.62 11.63
C ASN A 139 0.13 35.77 11.15
N ASN A 140 -0.70 34.74 11.25
CA ASN A 140 -2.12 34.79 10.95
C ASN A 140 -2.88 35.34 12.18
N LYS A 141 -3.53 36.49 12.03
CA LYS A 141 -4.33 37.10 13.12
C LYS A 141 -5.41 36.17 13.68
N ASN A 142 -5.91 35.27 12.85
CA ASN A 142 -6.95 34.30 13.22
C ASN A 142 -6.35 32.97 13.73
N ALA A 143 -5.04 32.87 13.89
CA ALA A 143 -4.43 31.65 14.43
C ALA A 143 -4.96 31.38 15.84
N PRO A 144 -5.22 30.11 16.20
CA PRO A 144 -5.68 29.73 17.53
C PRO A 144 -4.81 30.29 18.67
N SER A 145 -3.49 30.36 18.49
CA SER A 145 -2.56 30.95 19.43
C SER A 145 -2.84 32.44 19.69
N ASN A 146 -3.26 33.19 18.67
CA ASN A 146 -3.57 34.63 18.79
C ASN A 146 -5.00 34.86 19.33
N VAL A 147 -5.93 33.96 18.99
CA VAL A 147 -7.34 34.08 19.41
C VAL A 147 -7.55 33.59 20.83
N TYR A 148 -6.98 32.44 21.19
CA TYR A 148 -7.21 31.78 22.48
C TYR A 148 -6.06 31.97 23.47
N GLY A 149 -4.82 32.09 22.97
CA GLY A 149 -3.63 32.27 23.79
C GLY A 149 -3.44 31.15 24.82
N ASP A 150 -2.83 31.50 25.96
CA ASP A 150 -2.54 30.55 27.04
C ASP A 150 -3.73 30.28 27.96
N LYS A 151 -4.72 31.18 27.97
CA LYS A 151 -5.88 31.11 28.87
C LYS A 151 -7.11 30.51 28.22
N GLY A 152 -7.12 30.40 26.91
CA GLY A 152 -8.24 29.82 26.16
C GLY A 152 -8.06 28.32 25.99
N PHE A 153 -9.14 27.58 26.14
CA PHE A 153 -9.25 26.15 25.88
C PHE A 153 -10.41 25.89 24.96
N VAL A 154 -10.20 25.12 23.91
CA VAL A 154 -11.27 24.70 22.99
C VAL A 154 -11.34 23.19 22.96
N SER A 155 -12.44 22.63 23.47
CA SER A 155 -12.74 21.22 23.34
C SER A 155 -13.77 20.96 22.25
N ILE A 156 -13.66 19.81 21.61
CA ILE A 156 -14.51 19.39 20.50
C ILE A 156 -15.35 18.17 20.91
N SER A 157 -16.66 18.35 20.85
CA SER A 157 -17.64 17.27 21.03
C SER A 157 -18.21 16.88 19.65
N ILE A 158 -17.87 15.69 19.15
CA ILE A 158 -18.43 15.16 17.89
C ILE A 158 -19.89 14.76 18.14
N ARG A 159 -20.81 15.33 17.36
CA ARG A 159 -22.24 14.99 17.43
C ARG A 159 -22.59 13.88 16.44
N THR A 160 -22.17 14.03 15.19
CA THR A 160 -22.51 13.06 14.13
C THR A 160 -21.44 13.06 13.05
N ILE A 161 -21.13 11.87 12.53
CA ILE A 161 -20.31 11.67 11.33
C ILE A 161 -21.18 10.95 10.31
N SER A 162 -21.39 11.56 9.14
CA SER A 162 -22.17 11.01 8.04
C SER A 162 -21.28 10.88 6.80
N PHE A 163 -21.26 9.74 6.15
CA PHE A 163 -20.53 9.55 4.90
C PHE A 163 -21.40 9.98 3.72
N LEU A 164 -20.92 10.95 2.96
CA LEU A 164 -21.56 11.44 1.71
C LEU A 164 -21.12 10.57 0.52
N SER A 165 -19.92 9.99 0.61
CA SER A 165 -19.36 9.01 -0.33
C SER A 165 -18.35 8.13 0.42
N PRO A 166 -17.78 7.07 -0.20
CA PRO A 166 -16.76 6.23 0.45
C PRO A 166 -15.52 6.99 0.94
N THR A 167 -15.25 8.19 0.39
CA THR A 167 -14.07 9.00 0.70
C THR A 167 -14.40 10.41 1.20
N VAL A 168 -15.70 10.76 1.35
CA VAL A 168 -16.13 12.07 1.80
C VAL A 168 -17.03 11.94 3.02
N ALA A 169 -16.66 12.61 4.10
CA ALA A 169 -17.45 12.63 5.32
C ALA A 169 -17.88 14.06 5.70
N GLN A 170 -19.07 14.14 6.25
CA GLN A 170 -19.59 15.31 6.93
C GLN A 170 -19.55 15.06 8.44
N VAL A 171 -18.99 16.00 9.19
CA VAL A 171 -18.85 15.93 10.65
C VAL A 171 -19.56 17.11 11.28
N ARG A 172 -20.58 16.84 12.08
CA ARG A 172 -21.21 17.86 12.94
C ARG A 172 -20.61 17.77 14.33
N PHE A 173 -20.16 18.89 14.84
CA PHE A 173 -19.51 18.95 16.14
C PHE A 173 -19.83 20.25 16.87
N THR A 174 -19.63 20.26 18.17
CA THR A 174 -19.75 21.43 19.00
C THR A 174 -18.36 21.84 19.48
N LYS A 175 -17.98 23.12 19.24
CA LYS A 175 -16.79 23.75 19.85
C LYS A 175 -17.25 24.31 21.20
N ILE A 176 -16.62 23.90 22.27
CA ILE A 176 -16.81 24.39 23.60
C ILE A 176 -15.61 25.23 23.97
N ILE A 177 -15.76 26.54 23.96
CA ILE A 177 -14.69 27.52 24.17
C ILE A 177 -14.77 27.98 25.63
N THR A 178 -13.67 27.85 26.36
CA THR A 178 -13.54 28.23 27.76
C THR A 178 -12.37 29.21 27.92
N PHE A 179 -12.55 30.32 28.59
CA PHE A 179 -11.52 31.27 28.96
C PHE A 179 -11.42 31.37 30.49
N GLY A 180 -10.34 30.81 31.04
CA GLY A 180 -10.09 30.83 32.49
C GLY A 180 -11.27 30.22 33.25
N GLN A 181 -11.90 31.02 34.15
CA GLN A 181 -13.06 30.59 34.95
C GLN A 181 -14.42 31.05 34.38
N ASN A 182 -14.44 31.57 33.14
CA ASN A 182 -15.68 32.02 32.52
C ASN A 182 -16.59 30.84 32.15
N THR A 183 -17.87 31.12 32.03
CA THR A 183 -18.85 30.13 31.54
C THR A 183 -18.48 29.70 30.13
N PRO A 184 -18.37 28.40 29.85
CA PRO A 184 -18.06 27.90 28.52
C PRO A 184 -19.08 28.31 27.49
N VAL A 185 -18.64 28.72 26.30
CA VAL A 185 -19.51 29.06 25.16
C VAL A 185 -19.49 27.90 24.17
N ALA A 186 -20.68 27.37 23.89
CA ALA A 186 -20.84 26.28 22.94
C ALA A 186 -21.25 26.83 21.56
N GLN A 187 -20.57 26.41 20.50
CA GLN A 187 -20.88 26.78 19.12
C GLN A 187 -20.99 25.54 18.28
N ASN A 188 -22.05 25.42 17.49
CA ASN A 188 -22.22 24.30 16.58
C ASN A 188 -21.53 24.55 15.24
N TRP A 189 -20.81 23.55 14.78
CA TRP A 189 -20.01 23.58 13.55
C TRP A 189 -20.26 22.36 12.69
N ASN A 190 -20.07 22.52 11.39
CA ASN A 190 -20.14 21.48 10.40
C ASN A 190 -18.84 21.46 9.58
N ALA A 191 -18.18 20.32 9.48
CA ALA A 191 -17.03 20.15 8.61
C ALA A 191 -17.33 19.14 7.53
N ILE A 192 -16.78 19.37 6.34
CA ILE A 192 -16.73 18.41 5.24
C ILE A 192 -15.27 18.13 4.95
N LEU A 193 -14.92 16.86 4.90
CA LEU A 193 -13.57 16.42 4.61
C LEU A 193 -13.55 15.28 3.59
N THR A 194 -12.54 15.32 2.74
CA THR A 194 -12.19 14.24 1.82
C THR A 194 -10.94 13.55 2.34
N PHE A 195 -10.97 12.23 2.42
CA PHE A 195 -9.86 11.45 2.94
C PHE A 195 -9.49 10.30 2.00
N LYS A 196 -8.27 9.83 2.16
CA LYS A 196 -7.72 8.64 1.48
C LYS A 196 -6.84 7.87 2.45
N TYR A 197 -6.47 6.66 2.07
CA TYR A 197 -5.44 5.90 2.75
C TYR A 197 -4.23 5.73 1.84
N THR A 198 -3.05 5.83 2.40
CA THR A 198 -1.77 5.67 1.72
C THR A 198 -0.94 4.61 2.43
N THR A 199 0.30 4.44 2.03
CA THR A 199 1.25 3.59 2.76
C THR A 199 1.46 4.16 4.17
N ALA A 200 1.47 3.28 5.17
CA ALA A 200 1.77 3.67 6.56
C ALA A 200 3.15 4.36 6.63
N PRO A 201 3.35 5.31 7.56
CA PRO A 201 4.63 5.98 7.76
C PRO A 201 5.77 4.99 8.03
N GLU A 202 6.98 5.32 7.57
CA GLU A 202 8.18 4.48 7.76
C GLU A 202 8.66 4.48 9.21
N HIS A 203 8.62 5.66 9.87
CA HIS A 203 9.07 5.80 11.24
C HIS A 203 8.08 5.18 12.22
N GLU A 204 8.59 4.42 13.18
CA GLU A 204 7.77 3.74 14.19
C GLU A 204 6.89 4.70 15.01
N LYS A 205 7.45 5.85 15.41
CA LYS A 205 6.72 6.90 16.14
C LYS A 205 5.47 7.35 15.36
N ASP A 206 5.62 7.60 14.08
CA ASP A 206 4.55 8.09 13.20
C ASP A 206 3.54 6.98 12.89
N ARG A 207 4.02 5.77 12.74
CA ARG A 207 3.19 4.57 12.54
C ARG A 207 2.31 4.25 13.76
N ASN A 208 2.79 4.56 14.97
CA ASN A 208 1.98 4.43 16.19
C ASN A 208 0.83 5.45 16.23
N ILE A 209 0.99 6.62 15.62
CA ILE A 209 -0.05 7.65 15.52
C ILE A 209 -0.98 7.37 14.34
N ASN A 210 -0.43 7.00 13.18
CA ASN A 210 -1.18 6.79 11.94
C ASN A 210 -0.83 5.45 11.27
N PRO A 211 -1.21 4.31 11.88
CA PRO A 211 -0.81 2.98 11.43
C PRO A 211 -1.35 2.59 10.06
N LEU A 212 -2.43 3.21 9.61
CA LEU A 212 -3.08 2.89 8.35
C LEU A 212 -2.77 3.89 7.23
N GLY A 213 -1.97 4.92 7.49
CA GLY A 213 -1.68 5.96 6.50
C GLY A 213 -2.93 6.77 6.12
N PHE A 214 -3.83 7.03 7.08
CA PHE A 214 -4.99 7.90 6.87
C PHE A 214 -4.54 9.32 6.52
N GLN A 215 -5.07 9.91 5.46
CA GLN A 215 -4.76 11.28 5.05
C GLN A 215 -6.00 12.03 4.62
N VAL A 216 -6.17 13.23 5.17
CA VAL A 216 -7.17 14.21 4.71
C VAL A 216 -6.58 15.01 3.55
N VAL A 217 -7.31 15.02 2.44
CA VAL A 217 -6.94 15.70 1.18
C VAL A 217 -7.52 17.10 1.11
N ASN A 218 -8.73 17.26 1.64
CA ASN A 218 -9.43 18.52 1.69
C ASN A 218 -10.26 18.62 2.96
N TYR A 219 -10.24 19.77 3.60
CA TYR A 219 -11.00 20.05 4.80
C TYR A 219 -11.60 21.46 4.75
N ARG A 220 -12.87 21.56 5.09
CA ARG A 220 -13.58 22.83 5.27
C ARG A 220 -14.50 22.73 6.47
N SER A 221 -14.51 23.75 7.33
CA SER A 221 -15.45 23.88 8.43
C SER A 221 -16.17 25.21 8.40
N ASP A 222 -17.46 25.19 8.68
CA ASP A 222 -18.32 26.37 8.73
C ASP A 222 -19.19 26.30 10.00
N PRO A 223 -19.54 27.44 10.63
CA PRO A 223 -20.50 27.45 11.72
C PRO A 223 -21.88 27.01 11.22
N GLU A 224 -22.60 26.25 12.06
CA GLU A 224 -24.01 25.96 11.81
C GLU A 224 -24.83 27.20 12.17
N ALA A 225 -25.72 27.62 11.27
CA ALA A 225 -26.67 28.71 11.49
C ALA A 225 -27.77 28.30 12.49
#